data_b14a460b0c94306e3d9ddd5e5d953397
#
_entry.id   b14a460b0c94306e3d9ddd5e5d953397
#
_cell.length_a   1.000
_cell.length_b   1.000
_cell.length_c   1.000
_cell.angle_alpha   90.00
_cell.angle_beta   90.00
_cell.angle_gamma   90.00
#
_symmetry.space_group_name_H-M   'P 1'
#
loop_
_entity.id
_entity.type
_entity.pdbx_description
1 polymer ?
#
loop_
_entity_poly.entity_id
_entity_poly.type
_entity_poly.pdbx_seq_one_letter_code
_entity_poly.pdbx_strand_id
1 'polypeptide(L)' 'MAEKTQKHIITALVTNKSGVLTRISGLFARRGYNIDSLSVCNTNNPEMSRMTIVALGTDDEINQIVRQLDKLWD' A
#
# COMPACT_ATOMS: atom_id res chain seq x y z
N MET A 1 -25.57 -9.84 -0.10
CA MET A 1 -24.59 -10.90 0.14
C MET A 1 -23.27 -10.28 0.54
N ALA A 2 -22.68 -10.78 1.61
CA ALA A 2 -21.43 -10.20 2.07
C ALA A 2 -20.29 -10.53 1.14
N GLU A 3 -19.43 -9.57 0.90
CA GLU A 3 -18.23 -9.81 0.13
C GLU A 3 -17.24 -10.62 0.95
N LYS A 4 -16.50 -11.47 0.26
CA LYS A 4 -15.49 -12.26 0.94
C LYS A 4 -14.24 -11.44 1.17
N THR A 5 -13.69 -11.57 2.36
CA THR A 5 -12.38 -11.03 2.65
C THR A 5 -11.33 -11.91 1.98
N GLN A 6 -10.48 -11.32 1.19
CA GLN A 6 -9.45 -12.03 0.46
C GLN A 6 -8.10 -11.37 0.66
N LYS A 7 -7.06 -12.15 0.45
CA LYS A 7 -5.70 -11.64 0.47
C LYS A 7 -5.37 -11.06 -0.89
N HIS A 8 -4.92 -9.82 -0.90
CA HIS A 8 -4.56 -9.10 -2.12
C HIS A 8 -3.12 -8.63 -2.04
N ILE A 9 -2.43 -8.70 -3.16
CA ILE A 9 -1.06 -8.23 -3.25
C ILE A 9 -1.05 -6.96 -4.10
N ILE A 10 -0.57 -5.88 -3.50
CA ILE A 10 -0.47 -4.59 -4.18
C ILE A 10 1.00 -4.24 -4.33
N THR A 11 1.42 -3.99 -5.56
CA THR A 11 2.81 -3.60 -5.82
C THR A 11 2.80 -2.18 -6.37
N ALA A 12 3.67 -1.35 -5.82
CA ALA A 12 3.73 0.05 -6.19
C ALA A 12 5.17 0.54 -6.22
N LEU A 13 5.46 1.44 -7.14
CA LEU A 13 6.75 2.14 -7.15
C LEU A 13 6.55 3.47 -6.43
N VAL A 14 7.41 3.73 -5.45
CA VAL A 14 7.32 4.94 -4.65
C VAL A 14 8.67 5.63 -4.63
N THR A 15 8.65 6.94 -4.44
CA THR A 15 9.91 7.67 -4.29
C THR A 15 10.56 7.28 -2.97
N ASN A 16 11.90 7.21 -2.99
CA ASN A 16 12.67 6.77 -1.83
C ASN A 16 12.96 7.94 -0.89
N LYS A 17 11.98 8.79 -0.68
CA LYS A 17 12.08 9.92 0.24
C LYS A 17 11.65 9.49 1.63
N SER A 18 12.30 10.01 2.65
CA SER A 18 12.13 9.54 4.01
C SER A 18 10.72 9.71 4.57
N GLY A 19 9.92 10.60 4.07
CA GLY A 19 8.57 10.79 4.60
C GLY A 19 7.51 9.89 3.99
N VAL A 20 7.79 9.29 2.82
CA VAL A 20 6.76 8.59 2.05
C VAL A 20 6.30 7.31 2.75
N LEU A 21 7.25 6.49 3.21
CA LEU A 21 6.89 5.23 3.88
C LEU A 21 6.16 5.49 5.18
N THR A 22 6.56 6.51 5.91
CA THR A 22 5.87 6.88 7.14
C THR A 22 4.43 7.31 6.86
N ARG A 23 4.22 8.06 5.79
CA ARG A 23 2.88 8.48 5.39
C ARG A 23 2.01 7.28 5.03
N ILE A 24 2.56 6.34 4.29
CA ILE A 24 1.82 5.17 3.87
C ILE A 24 1.42 4.32 5.06
N SER A 25 2.37 4.08 5.98
CA SER A 25 2.07 3.33 7.19
C SER A 25 1.01 4.02 8.03
N GLY A 26 1.11 5.33 8.18
CA GLY A 26 0.12 6.11 8.92
C GLY A 26 -1.24 6.08 8.29
N LEU A 27 -1.30 6.11 6.96
CA LEU A 27 -2.55 6.04 6.24
C LEU A 27 -3.29 4.73 6.52
N PHE A 28 -2.57 3.62 6.45
CA PHE A 28 -3.18 2.31 6.69
C PHE A 28 -3.64 2.18 8.14
N ALA A 29 -2.83 2.63 9.08
CA ALA A 29 -3.19 2.57 10.50
C ALA A 29 -4.41 3.41 10.80
N ARG A 30 -4.47 4.61 10.23
CA ARG A 30 -5.57 5.54 10.48
C ARG A 30 -6.90 5.01 9.94
N ARG A 31 -6.84 4.38 8.78
CA ARG A 31 -8.04 3.88 8.12
C ARG A 31 -8.46 2.50 8.60
N GLY A 32 -7.64 1.86 9.40
CA GLY A 32 -7.96 0.54 9.93
C GLY A 32 -7.90 -0.57 8.91
N TYR A 33 -7.14 -0.39 7.83
CA TYR A 33 -6.95 -1.45 6.85
C TYR A 33 -6.16 -2.60 7.47
N ASN A 34 -6.52 -3.81 7.09
CA ASN A 34 -5.89 -5.01 7.63
C ASN A 34 -4.71 -5.41 6.75
N ILE A 35 -3.52 -4.96 7.14
CA ILE A 35 -2.29 -5.22 6.39
C ILE A 35 -1.61 -6.46 6.97
N ASP A 36 -1.43 -7.47 6.13
CA ASP A 36 -0.77 -8.71 6.54
C ASP A 36 0.75 -8.55 6.52
N SER A 37 1.26 -7.92 5.48
CA SER A 37 2.70 -7.65 5.40
C SER A 37 2.97 -6.46 4.51
N LEU A 38 4.12 -5.84 4.74
CA LEU A 38 4.59 -4.71 3.94
C LEU A 38 6.09 -4.89 3.76
N SER A 39 6.54 -4.90 2.52
CA SER A 39 7.97 -4.98 2.24
C SER A 39 8.36 -3.93 1.23
N VAL A 40 9.62 -3.49 1.31
CA VAL A 40 10.17 -2.47 0.44
C VAL A 40 11.49 -2.98 -0.11
N CYS A 41 11.64 -2.92 -1.42
CA CYS A 41 12.85 -3.37 -2.09
C CYS A 41 13.42 -2.25 -2.95
N ASN A 42 14.73 -2.20 -3.03
CA ASN A 42 15.40 -1.27 -3.90
C ASN A 42 15.18 -1.66 -5.36
N THR A 43 15.17 -0.65 -6.21
CA THR A 43 15.07 -0.86 -7.65
C THR A 43 16.41 -0.47 -8.30
N ASN A 44 16.48 -0.58 -9.61
CA ASN A 44 17.65 -0.11 -10.34
C ASN A 44 17.83 1.40 -10.25
N ASN A 45 16.73 2.11 -10.01
CA ASN A 45 16.76 3.56 -9.83
C ASN A 45 16.91 3.86 -8.34
N PRO A 46 18.01 4.49 -7.90
CA PRO A 46 18.24 4.74 -6.48
C PRO A 46 17.22 5.70 -5.84
N GLU A 47 16.46 6.42 -6.64
CA GLU A 47 15.45 7.34 -6.12
C GLU A 47 14.10 6.67 -5.93
N MET A 48 13.96 5.42 -6.36
CA MET A 48 12.69 4.72 -6.33
C MET A 48 12.83 3.40 -5.58
N SER A 49 11.75 3.03 -4.93
CA SER A 49 11.65 1.72 -4.26
C SER A 49 10.37 1.04 -4.70
N ARG A 50 10.41 -0.28 -4.70
CA ARG A 50 9.22 -1.09 -4.95
C ARG A 50 8.64 -1.52 -3.63
N MET A 51 7.38 -1.16 -3.41
CA MET A 51 6.68 -1.52 -2.20
C MET A 51 5.67 -2.61 -2.53
N THR A 52 5.68 -3.67 -1.73
CA THR A 52 4.72 -4.75 -1.86
C THR A 52 3.90 -4.84 -0.59
N ILE A 53 2.59 -4.71 -0.73
CA ILE A 53 1.66 -4.75 0.39
C ILE A 53 0.78 -5.96 0.22
N VAL A 54 0.71 -6.78 1.26
CA VAL A 54 -0.26 -7.88 1.30
C VAL A 54 -1.34 -7.46 2.28
N ALA A 55 -2.54 -7.26 1.77
CA ALA A 55 -3.65 -6.75 2.56
C ALA A 55 -4.81 -7.73 2.52
N LEU A 56 -5.55 -7.79 3.61
CA LEU A 56 -6.76 -8.60 3.71
C LEU A 56 -7.96 -7.66 3.67
N GLY A 57 -8.91 -7.96 2.82
CA GLY A 57 -10.10 -7.14 2.72
C GLY A 57 -10.98 -7.52 1.56
N THR A 58 -12.10 -6.83 1.46
CA THR A 58 -12.99 -6.98 0.32
C THR A 58 -12.43 -6.22 -0.86
N ASP A 59 -12.98 -6.46 -2.04
CA ASP A 59 -12.55 -5.75 -3.25
C ASP A 59 -12.71 -4.24 -3.09
N ASP A 60 -13.78 -3.80 -2.45
CA ASP A 60 -14.01 -2.37 -2.22
C ASP A 60 -12.93 -1.76 -1.33
N GLU A 61 -12.56 -2.47 -0.27
CA GLU A 61 -11.52 -2.01 0.64
C GLU A 61 -10.17 -1.91 -0.08
N ILE A 62 -9.86 -2.89 -0.90
CA ILE A 62 -8.60 -2.89 -1.65
C ILE A 62 -8.59 -1.75 -2.67
N ASN A 63 -9.71 -1.49 -3.33
CA ASN A 63 -9.81 -0.37 -4.27
C ASN A 63 -9.59 0.96 -3.56
N GLN A 64 -10.09 1.11 -2.35
CA GLN A 64 -9.85 2.32 -1.56
C GLN A 64 -8.38 2.50 -1.24
N ILE A 65 -7.69 1.41 -0.90
CA ILE A 65 -6.26 1.45 -0.63
C ILE A 65 -5.51 1.95 -1.86
N VAL A 66 -5.83 1.39 -3.02
CA VAL A 66 -5.16 1.75 -4.27
C VAL A 66 -5.38 3.24 -4.59
N ARG A 67 -6.60 3.73 -4.40
CA ARG A 67 -6.91 5.13 -4.64
C ARG A 67 -6.13 6.06 -3.73
N GLN A 68 -5.98 5.68 -2.47
CA GLN A 68 -5.23 6.50 -1.52
C GLN A 68 -3.74 6.52 -1.87
N LEU A 69 -3.22 5.39 -2.32
CA LEU A 69 -1.83 5.33 -2.75
C LEU A 69 -1.59 6.23 -3.96
N ASP A 70 -2.51 6.26 -4.90
CA ASP A 70 -2.39 7.13 -6.07
C ASP A 70 -2.27 8.59 -5.67
N LYS A 71 -2.98 9.01 -4.65
CA LYS A 71 -2.93 10.40 -4.18
C LYS A 71 -1.58 10.75 -3.57
N LEU A 72 -0.86 9.78 -3.05
CA LEU A 72 0.43 10.02 -2.43
C LEU A 72 1.58 10.18 -3.42
N TRP A 73 1.35 9.81 -4.67
CA TRP A 73 2.37 9.89 -5.71
C TRP A 73 2.67 11.30 -6.16
N ASP A 74 1.71 12.16 -6.06
CA ASP A 74 1.86 13.54 -6.52
C ASP A 74 2.64 14.39 -5.50
#